data_09988e51efdc56f0ad41dcf96c705beb
#
_entry.id   09988e51efdc56f0ad41dcf96c705beb
#
_cell.length_a   1.000
_cell.length_b   1.000
_cell.length_c   1.000
_cell.angle_alpha   90.00
_cell.angle_beta   90.00
_cell.angle_gamma   90.00
#
_symmetry.space_group_name_H-M   'P 1'
#
loop_
_entity.id
_entity.type
_entity.pdbx_description
1 polymer ?
#
loop_
_entity_poly.entity_id
_entity_poly.type
_entity_poly.pdbx_seq_one_letter_code
_entity_poly.pdbx_strand_id
1 'polypeptide(L)'
;MNSKSENRLYLVTGASGYVGGRLVRDLLQDGWAVRILVRDRRKISGQPWADSVDVVEGNANNVQDLERALIGVHTAYYLLHSIN
;
A
#
# COMPACT_ATOMS: atom_id res chain seq x y z
N MET A 1 -19.45 -12.37 12.38
CA MET A 1 -18.81 -11.77 11.45
C MET A 1 -17.83 -10.79 11.90
N ASN A 2 -16.81 -10.86 11.33
CA ASN A 2 -15.72 -10.06 11.70
C ASN A 2 -15.73 -8.78 10.91
N SER A 3 -15.82 -7.66 11.56
CA SER A 3 -15.90 -6.40 10.86
C SER A 3 -14.67 -6.09 10.05
N LYS A 4 -13.53 -6.65 10.39
CA LYS A 4 -12.34 -6.42 9.61
C LYS A 4 -12.48 -6.94 8.21
N SER A 5 -13.13 -8.06 8.06
CA SER A 5 -13.26 -8.63 6.75
C SER A 5 -14.23 -7.87 5.88
N GLU A 6 -14.84 -6.83 6.42
CA GLU A 6 -15.77 -6.07 5.64
C GLU A 6 -15.07 -5.01 4.87
N ASN A 7 -13.94 -5.34 4.35
CA ASN A 7 -13.48 -4.55 3.25
C ASN A 7 -12.86 -3.24 3.50
N ARG A 8 -12.29 -3.08 4.62
CA ARG A 8 -11.46 -1.89 4.75
C ARG A 8 -10.20 -2.13 3.97
N LEU A 9 -10.02 -1.32 2.95
CA LEU A 9 -8.84 -1.38 2.11
C LEU A 9 -7.95 -0.22 2.49
N TYR A 10 -6.72 -0.54 2.82
CA TYR A 10 -5.74 0.46 3.21
C TYR A 10 -4.74 0.63 2.08
N LEU A 11 -4.49 1.87 1.71
CA LEU A 11 -3.49 2.16 0.69
C LEU A 11 -2.22 2.63 1.37
N VAL A 12 -1.10 2.08 0.97
CA VAL A 12 0.20 2.52 1.47
C VAL A 12 1.03 2.98 0.28
N THR A 13 1.49 4.24 0.31
CA THR A 13 2.49 4.70 -0.63
C THR A 13 3.82 4.63 0.09
N GLY A 14 4.88 4.43 -0.64
CA GLY A 14 6.20 4.31 -0.02
C GLY A 14 6.46 2.94 0.57
N ALA A 15 5.73 1.93 0.11
CA ALA A 15 5.86 0.58 0.66
C ALA A 15 7.22 -0.05 0.41
N SER A 16 7.98 0.45 -0.57
CA SER A 16 9.31 -0.07 -0.83
C SER A 16 10.32 0.39 0.22
N GLY A 17 9.97 1.38 1.03
CA GLY A 17 10.85 1.85 2.08
C GLY A 17 10.71 1.03 3.35
N TYR A 18 11.61 1.26 4.29
CA TYR A 18 11.63 0.49 5.53
C TYR A 18 10.35 0.66 6.34
N VAL A 19 9.92 1.92 6.53
CA VAL A 19 8.73 2.18 7.34
C VAL A 19 7.48 1.68 6.64
N GLY A 20 7.39 1.91 5.34
CA GLY A 20 6.24 1.48 4.58
C GLY A 20 6.09 -0.03 4.56
N GLY A 21 7.20 -0.74 4.42
CA GLY A 21 7.16 -2.19 4.42
C GLY A 21 6.71 -2.76 5.76
N ARG A 22 7.14 -2.14 6.86
CA ARG A 22 6.68 -2.57 8.18
C ARG A 22 5.18 -2.30 8.35
N LEU A 23 4.72 -1.17 7.88
CA LEU A 23 3.31 -0.84 7.99
C LEU A 23 2.45 -1.84 7.21
N VAL A 24 2.89 -2.19 6.00
CA VAL A 24 2.16 -3.18 5.21
C VAL A 24 2.04 -4.49 5.98
N ARG A 25 3.16 -4.95 6.55
CA ARG A 25 3.14 -6.20 7.27
C ARG A 25 2.20 -6.14 8.47
N ASP A 26 2.24 -5.03 9.21
CA ASP A 26 1.39 -4.89 10.38
C ASP A 26 -0.09 -4.87 10.01
N LEU A 27 -0.43 -4.17 8.94
CA LEU A 27 -1.82 -4.14 8.49
C LEU A 27 -2.31 -5.51 8.07
N LEU A 28 -1.48 -6.25 7.35
CA LEU A 28 -1.85 -7.60 6.93
C LEU A 28 -2.01 -8.53 8.12
N GLN A 29 -1.17 -8.39 9.12
CA GLN A 29 -1.29 -9.21 10.33
C GLN A 29 -2.58 -8.93 11.06
N ASP A 30 -3.08 -7.71 10.99
CA ASP A 30 -4.34 -7.35 11.60
C ASP A 30 -5.55 -7.79 10.78
N GLY A 31 -5.32 -8.36 9.62
CA GLY A 31 -6.41 -8.87 8.81
C GLY A 31 -6.99 -7.88 7.82
N TRP A 32 -6.34 -6.73 7.64
CA TRP A 32 -6.83 -5.74 6.70
C TRP A 32 -6.37 -6.05 5.28
N ALA A 33 -7.17 -5.62 4.32
CA ALA A 33 -6.75 -5.66 2.91
C ALA A 33 -5.84 -4.46 2.66
N VAL A 34 -4.79 -4.67 1.90
CA VAL A 34 -3.79 -3.64 1.65
C VAL A 34 -3.54 -3.51 0.16
N ARG A 35 -3.54 -2.28 -0.30
CA ARG A 35 -3.09 -1.94 -1.64
C ARG A 35 -1.86 -1.06 -1.51
N ILE A 36 -0.91 -1.23 -2.39
CA ILE A 36 0.26 -0.36 -2.41
C ILE A 36 0.35 0.34 -3.76
N LEU A 37 0.89 1.55 -3.74
CA LEU A 37 1.20 2.29 -4.94
C LEU A 37 2.71 2.42 -5.02
N VAL A 38 3.29 1.83 -6.04
CA VAL A 38 4.74 1.86 -6.22
C VAL A 38 5.05 2.21 -7.66
N ARG A 39 6.21 2.81 -7.90
CA ARG A 39 6.59 3.12 -9.26
C ARG A 39 6.92 1.89 -10.07
N ASP A 40 7.49 0.88 -9.42
CA ASP A 40 7.97 -0.29 -10.11
C ASP A 40 7.76 -1.47 -9.16
N ARG A 41 6.90 -2.40 -9.56
CA ARG A 41 6.60 -3.52 -8.67
C ARG A 41 7.80 -4.40 -8.40
N ARG A 42 8.84 -4.30 -9.20
CA ARG A 42 10.05 -5.05 -8.92
C ARG A 42 10.70 -4.64 -7.62
N LYS A 43 10.43 -3.41 -7.16
CA LYS A 43 11.03 -2.94 -5.92
C LYS A 43 10.49 -3.63 -4.68
N ILE A 44 9.33 -4.28 -4.79
CA ILE A 44 8.78 -4.99 -3.65
C ILE A 44 8.76 -6.50 -3.85
N SER A 45 9.32 -6.98 -4.95
CA SER A 45 9.21 -8.39 -5.28
C SER A 45 9.91 -9.31 -4.28
N GLY A 46 10.89 -8.79 -3.56
CA GLY A 46 11.56 -9.61 -2.55
C GLY A 46 10.92 -9.58 -1.17
N GLN A 47 9.84 -8.85 -1.03
CA GLN A 47 9.19 -8.77 0.27
C GLN A 47 8.33 -10.00 0.53
N PRO A 48 8.32 -10.49 1.76
CA PRO A 48 7.53 -11.69 2.05
C PRO A 48 6.03 -11.48 1.88
N TRP A 49 5.57 -10.24 1.90
CA TRP A 49 4.15 -9.94 1.77
C TRP A 49 3.76 -9.56 0.35
N ALA A 50 4.68 -9.65 -0.60
CA ALA A 50 4.44 -9.12 -1.95
C ALA A 50 3.22 -9.72 -2.62
N ASP A 51 2.95 -10.99 -2.38
CA ASP A 51 1.82 -11.67 -3.00
C ASP A 51 0.52 -11.49 -2.23
N SER A 52 0.58 -10.79 -1.12
CA SER A 52 -0.60 -10.62 -0.26
C SER A 52 -1.25 -9.25 -0.40
N VAL A 53 -0.73 -8.42 -1.29
CA VAL A 53 -1.23 -7.06 -1.47
C VAL A 53 -1.65 -6.84 -2.91
N ASP A 54 -2.53 -5.86 -3.08
CA ASP A 54 -2.91 -5.39 -4.40
C ASP A 54 -1.91 -4.31 -4.82
N VAL A 55 -1.30 -4.48 -5.96
CA VAL A 55 -0.24 -3.57 -6.41
C VAL A 55 -0.75 -2.69 -7.54
N VAL A 56 -0.60 -1.38 -7.36
CA VAL A 56 -0.86 -0.42 -8.43
C VAL A 56 0.48 0.23 -8.76
N GLU A 57 0.87 0.17 -10.01
CA GLU A 57 2.08 0.84 -10.44
C GLU A 57 1.76 2.25 -10.87
N GLY A 58 2.49 3.20 -10.35
CA GLY A 58 2.30 4.59 -10.69
C GLY A 58 3.12 5.48 -9.81
N ASN A 59 2.98 6.77 -10.03
CA ASN A 59 3.73 7.79 -9.32
C ASN A 59 2.79 8.49 -8.35
N ALA A 60 3.13 8.48 -7.07
CA ALA A 60 2.30 9.10 -6.05
C ALA A 60 2.18 10.61 -6.22
N ASN A 61 3.08 11.22 -7.00
CA ASN A 61 2.98 12.64 -7.31
C ASN A 61 2.12 12.93 -8.53
N ASN A 62 1.63 11.91 -9.20
CA ASN A 62 0.76 12.08 -10.34
C ASN A 62 -0.68 11.93 -9.89
N VAL A 63 -1.49 12.95 -10.11
CA VAL A 63 -2.86 12.97 -9.59
C VAL A 63 -3.68 11.81 -10.14
N GLN A 64 -3.53 11.51 -11.40
CA GLN A 64 -4.31 10.44 -12.01
C GLN A 64 -3.93 9.08 -11.47
N ASP A 65 -2.65 8.87 -11.23
CA ASP A 65 -2.20 7.62 -10.65
C ASP A 65 -2.71 7.48 -9.22
N LEU A 66 -2.68 8.57 -8.48
CA LEU A 66 -3.15 8.57 -7.11
C LEU A 66 -4.64 8.31 -7.05
N GLU A 67 -5.40 8.92 -7.95
CA GLU A 67 -6.84 8.69 -8.01
C GLU A 67 -7.16 7.23 -8.27
N ARG A 68 -6.41 6.60 -9.18
CA ARG A 68 -6.62 5.20 -9.46
C ARG A 68 -6.35 4.35 -8.24
N ALA A 69 -5.28 4.69 -7.53
CA ALA A 69 -4.90 3.93 -6.35
C ALA A 69 -5.89 4.09 -5.21
N LEU A 70 -6.60 5.20 -5.17
CA LEU A 70 -7.52 5.48 -4.07
C LEU A 70 -8.91 4.87 -4.24
N ILE A 71 -9.21 4.29 -5.39
CA ILE A 71 -10.55 3.74 -5.61
C ILE A 71 -10.83 2.65 -4.59
N GLY A 72 -11.90 2.82 -3.83
CA GLY A 72 -12.31 1.84 -2.83
C GLY A 72 -11.52 1.85 -1.54
N VAL A 73 -10.62 2.81 -1.38
CA VAL A 73 -9.75 2.86 -0.22
C VAL A 73 -10.46 3.51 0.96
N HIS A 74 -10.35 2.89 2.12
CA HIS A 74 -10.88 3.43 3.36
C HIS A 74 -9.90 4.42 3.98
N THR A 75 -8.63 4.09 4.02
CA THR A 75 -7.60 4.90 4.65
C THR A 75 -6.32 4.82 3.82
N ALA A 76 -5.68 5.94 3.64
CA ALA A 76 -4.44 5.98 2.89
C ALA A 76 -3.31 6.51 3.79
N TYR A 77 -2.18 5.79 3.74
CA TYR A 77 -0.96 6.23 4.40
C TYR A 77 -0.01 6.72 3.32
N TYR A 78 0.27 8.01 3.37
CA TYR A 78 1.10 8.63 2.34
C TYR A 78 2.48 8.90 2.95
N LEU A 79 3.38 7.96 2.75
CA LEU A 79 4.71 8.05 3.35
C LEU A 79 5.67 8.66 2.35
N LEU A 80 6.03 9.92 2.60
CA LEU A 80 6.95 10.59 1.73
C LEU A 80 8.36 10.24 2.12
N HIS A 81 9.20 10.07 1.13
CA HIS A 81 10.57 9.92 1.38
C HIS A 81 11.12 11.25 1.58
N SER A 82 11.60 11.50 2.61
CA SER A 82 12.15 12.77 2.72
C SER A 82 13.50 12.85 2.18
N ILE A 83 13.90 13.05 1.89
CA ILE A 83 14.91 13.31 1.69
C ILE A 83 15.66 13.84 1.72
N ASN A 84 15.98 13.96 1.86
CA ASN A 84 16.70 14.45 1.85
C ASN A 84 17.30 14.31 1.61
#